data_fe4dcaa55175fdc6c65ea7a6a8702f69
#
_entry.id   fe4dcaa55175fdc6c65ea7a6a8702f69
#
_cell.length_a   1.000
_cell.length_b   1.000
_cell.length_c   1.000
_cell.angle_alpha   90.00
_cell.angle_beta   90.00
_cell.angle_gamma   90.00
#
_symmetry.space_group_name_H-M   'P 1'
#
loop_
_entity.id
_entity.type
_entity.pdbx_description
1 polymer ?
#
loop_
_entity_poly.entity_id
_entity_poly.type
_entity_poly.pdbx_seq_one_letter_code
_entity_poly.pdbx_strand_id
1 'polypeptide(L)'
;MTKTYLFGSEQITKKEIMKMLEFKFDTQLLIEGHDLDEDAIGDYITEHFKGDCLLCVGDDELIKIHFHTNEPWQVLEYAATIGEIYDIVVENMERQEQGLKG
;
A
#
# COMPACT_ATOMS: atom_id res chain seq x y z
N MET A 1 -4.28 8.74 -29.34
CA MET A 1 -2.93 9.22 -28.99
C MET A 1 -2.50 8.66 -27.64
N THR A 2 -1.30 8.12 -27.58
CA THR A 2 -0.76 7.59 -26.34
C THR A 2 -0.18 8.72 -25.50
N LYS A 3 -0.65 8.88 -24.26
CA LYS A 3 -0.10 9.84 -23.33
C LYS A 3 1.27 9.33 -22.84
N THR A 4 2.26 10.21 -22.76
CA THR A 4 3.60 9.86 -22.26
C THR A 4 3.91 10.58 -20.96
N TYR A 5 4.78 9.99 -20.17
CA TYR A 5 5.23 10.50 -18.87
C TYR A 5 6.75 10.53 -18.83
N LEU A 6 7.30 11.36 -17.95
CA LEU A 6 8.74 11.43 -17.73
C LEU A 6 9.08 10.74 -16.42
N PHE A 7 10.08 9.85 -16.49
CA PHE A 7 10.70 9.20 -15.32
C PHE A 7 12.20 9.44 -15.39
N GLY A 8 12.68 10.35 -14.57
CA GLY A 8 14.05 10.80 -14.69
C GLY A 8 14.26 11.45 -16.04
N SER A 9 15.17 10.89 -16.86
CA SER A 9 15.45 11.35 -18.21
C SER A 9 14.72 10.53 -19.30
N GLU A 10 13.91 9.55 -18.91
CA GLU A 10 13.25 8.64 -19.85
C GLU A 10 11.77 8.97 -19.98
N GLN A 11 11.27 8.85 -21.22
CA GLN A 11 9.85 8.96 -21.51
C GLN A 11 9.25 7.55 -21.50
N ILE A 12 8.16 7.38 -20.76
CA ILE A 12 7.41 6.13 -20.77
C ILE A 12 5.95 6.39 -21.07
N THR A 13 5.29 5.39 -21.66
CA THR A 13 3.88 5.49 -22.01
C THR A 13 2.99 5.20 -20.80
N LYS A 14 1.72 5.65 -20.89
CA LYS A 14 0.70 5.30 -19.88
C LYS A 14 0.62 3.78 -19.70
N LYS A 15 0.69 3.02 -20.79
CA LYS A 15 0.63 1.55 -20.74
C LYS A 15 1.80 0.97 -19.93
N GLU A 16 3.00 1.53 -20.10
CA GLU A 16 4.18 1.09 -19.34
C GLU A 16 4.05 1.41 -17.86
N ILE A 17 3.54 2.60 -17.52
CA ILE A 17 3.27 3.00 -16.14
C ILE A 17 2.24 2.08 -15.51
N MET A 18 1.15 1.79 -16.22
CA MET A 18 0.09 0.90 -15.73
C MET A 18 0.63 -0.50 -15.46
N LYS A 19 1.57 -0.98 -16.28
CA LYS A 19 2.24 -2.25 -16.07
C LYS A 19 3.14 -2.21 -14.84
N MET A 20 3.81 -1.08 -14.59
CA MET A 20 4.64 -0.89 -13.39
C MET A 20 3.79 -0.80 -12.13
N LEU A 21 2.57 -0.26 -12.25
CA LEU A 21 1.61 -0.16 -11.16
C LEU A 21 0.68 -1.37 -11.16
N GLU A 22 1.28 -2.56 -11.00
CA GLU A 22 0.52 -3.80 -10.91
C GLU A 22 -0.52 -3.76 -9.79
N PHE A 23 -0.19 -3.09 -8.68
CA PHE A 23 -1.07 -2.88 -7.55
C PHE A 23 -1.35 -1.38 -7.41
N LYS A 24 -2.61 -0.99 -7.57
CA LYS A 24 -2.96 0.41 -7.78
C LYS A 24 -3.22 1.24 -6.52
N PHE A 25 -3.51 0.60 -5.40
CA PHE A 25 -3.81 1.35 -4.17
C PHE A 25 -2.61 1.39 -3.23
N ASP A 26 -2.16 2.62 -2.93
CA ASP A 26 -1.20 2.87 -1.87
C ASP A 26 -2.00 2.91 -0.56
N THR A 27 -1.75 1.94 0.31
CA THR A 27 -2.48 1.76 1.56
C THR A 27 -1.55 2.02 2.73
N GLN A 28 -1.90 2.97 3.59
CA GLN A 28 -1.10 3.30 4.77
C GLN A 28 -1.99 3.39 5.99
N LEU A 29 -1.48 2.90 7.12
CA LEU A 29 -2.20 2.98 8.39
C LEU A 29 -1.26 2.80 9.56
N LEU A 30 -1.73 3.18 10.73
CA LEU A 30 -1.10 2.88 12.00
C LEU A 30 -1.99 1.90 12.77
N ILE A 31 -1.36 0.98 13.49
CA ILE A 31 -2.03 0.02 14.37
C ILE A 31 -1.51 0.22 15.78
N GLU A 32 -2.39 0.59 16.71
CA GLU A 32 -2.06 0.70 18.12
C GLU A 32 -2.63 -0.50 18.86
N GLY A 33 -1.82 -1.11 19.72
CA GLY A 33 -2.26 -2.30 20.44
C GLY A 33 -1.27 -2.72 21.51
N HIS A 34 -1.32 -4.00 21.85
CA HIS A 34 -0.42 -4.61 22.84
C HIS A 34 0.12 -5.91 22.26
N ASP A 35 1.35 -6.22 22.61
CA ASP A 35 2.02 -7.44 22.17
C ASP A 35 2.00 -7.63 20.66
N LEU A 36 2.07 -6.53 19.92
CA LEU A 36 2.17 -6.57 18.46
C LEU A 36 3.55 -7.11 18.07
N ASP A 37 3.57 -7.92 17.01
CA ASP A 37 4.80 -8.52 16.50
C ASP A 37 5.00 -8.08 15.05
N GLU A 38 5.97 -7.19 14.85
CA GLU A 38 6.30 -6.63 13.54
C GLU A 38 6.54 -7.71 12.48
N ASP A 39 7.34 -8.71 12.83
CA ASP A 39 7.69 -9.78 11.90
C ASP A 39 6.49 -10.67 11.57
N ALA A 40 5.73 -11.05 12.59
CA ALA A 40 4.55 -11.90 12.40
C ALA A 40 3.48 -11.20 11.55
N ILE A 41 3.27 -9.90 11.78
CA ILE A 41 2.30 -9.10 11.02
C ILE A 41 2.74 -8.99 9.56
N GLY A 42 4.02 -8.67 9.33
CA GLY A 42 4.58 -8.58 7.99
C GLY A 42 4.49 -9.89 7.23
N ASP A 43 4.80 -11.00 7.89
CA ASP A 43 4.70 -12.33 7.30
C ASP A 43 3.26 -12.68 6.94
N TYR A 44 2.32 -12.36 7.83
CA TYR A 44 0.90 -12.62 7.58
C TYR A 44 0.43 -11.89 6.32
N ILE A 45 0.76 -10.60 6.22
CA ILE A 45 0.37 -9.79 5.05
C ILE A 45 0.96 -10.36 3.77
N THR A 46 2.25 -10.70 3.81
CA THR A 46 2.96 -11.26 2.65
C THR A 46 2.35 -12.59 2.21
N GLU A 47 1.96 -13.44 3.14
CA GLU A 47 1.44 -14.76 2.84
C GLU A 47 -0.02 -14.77 2.41
N HIS A 48 -0.83 -13.84 2.91
CA HIS A 48 -2.28 -13.88 2.72
C HIS A 48 -2.82 -12.86 1.72
N PHE A 49 -2.10 -11.76 1.48
CA PHE A 49 -2.58 -10.70 0.62
C PHE A 49 -1.65 -10.46 -0.57
N LYS A 50 -2.24 -10.24 -1.73
CA LYS A 50 -1.51 -9.91 -2.94
C LYS A 50 -1.14 -8.44 -2.96
N GLY A 51 0.14 -8.16 -3.10
CA GLY A 51 0.62 -6.78 -3.16
C GLY A 51 2.13 -6.73 -3.23
N ASP A 52 2.65 -5.51 -3.20
CA ASP A 52 4.09 -5.27 -3.16
C ASP A 52 4.41 -4.03 -2.31
N CYS A 53 5.70 -3.69 -2.24
CA CYS A 53 6.18 -2.53 -1.49
C CYS A 53 5.74 -2.53 -0.02
N LEU A 54 5.72 -3.71 0.61
CA LEU A 54 5.33 -3.81 2.01
C LEU A 54 6.38 -3.18 2.91
N LEU A 55 5.94 -2.26 3.76
CA LEU A 55 6.66 -1.75 4.90
C LEU A 55 5.83 -2.06 6.14
N CYS A 56 6.41 -2.78 7.10
CA CYS A 56 5.76 -3.11 8.36
C CYS A 56 6.78 -2.88 9.46
N VAL A 57 6.70 -1.75 10.13
CA VAL A 57 7.70 -1.32 11.11
C VAL A 57 7.06 -0.77 12.37
N GLY A 58 7.73 -0.96 13.49
CA GLY A 58 7.28 -0.41 14.75
C GLY A 58 7.72 -1.25 15.93
N ASP A 59 6.95 -1.21 17.00
CA ASP A 59 7.24 -1.96 18.24
C ASP A 59 5.97 -2.73 18.68
N ASP A 60 5.97 -3.21 19.92
CA ASP A 60 4.86 -4.02 20.42
C ASP A 60 3.58 -3.24 20.71
N GLU A 61 3.62 -1.92 20.63
CA GLU A 61 2.46 -1.05 20.90
C GLU A 61 1.99 -0.26 19.69
N LEU A 62 2.86 -0.03 18.72
CA LEU A 62 2.55 0.77 17.53
C LEU A 62 3.26 0.24 16.30
N ILE A 63 2.49 -0.09 15.27
CA ILE A 63 3.00 -0.58 13.99
C ILE A 63 2.52 0.34 12.87
N LYS A 64 3.43 0.68 11.96
CA LYS A 64 3.09 1.38 10.71
C LYS A 64 3.11 0.38 9.56
N ILE A 65 2.05 0.40 8.77
CA ILE A 65 1.93 -0.41 7.56
C ILE A 65 1.90 0.52 6.34
N HIS A 66 2.65 0.15 5.31
CA HIS A 66 2.56 0.73 3.99
C HIS A 66 2.57 -0.45 3.01
N PHE A 67 1.56 -0.54 2.14
CA PHE A 67 1.40 -1.68 1.24
C PHE A 67 0.67 -1.27 -0.03
N HIS A 68 1.16 -1.71 -1.17
CA HIS A 68 0.51 -1.50 -2.47
C HIS A 68 -0.28 -2.76 -2.81
N THR A 69 -1.59 -2.61 -2.96
CA THR A 69 -2.49 -3.74 -3.22
C THR A 69 -3.69 -3.29 -4.05
N ASN A 70 -4.37 -4.24 -4.69
CA ASN A 70 -5.62 -3.96 -5.38
C ASN A 70 -6.84 -4.13 -4.48
N GLU A 71 -6.63 -4.67 -3.28
CA GLU A 71 -7.71 -4.96 -2.32
C GLU A 71 -7.36 -4.43 -0.93
N PRO A 72 -7.26 -3.08 -0.77
CA PRO A 72 -6.84 -2.48 0.50
C PRO A 72 -7.75 -2.84 1.68
N TRP A 73 -9.02 -3.10 1.43
CA TRP A 73 -9.95 -3.51 2.48
C TRP A 73 -9.53 -4.78 3.22
N GLN A 74 -8.82 -5.70 2.56
CA GLN A 74 -8.32 -6.92 3.20
C GLN A 74 -7.29 -6.61 4.29
N VAL A 75 -6.35 -5.71 3.99
CA VAL A 75 -5.32 -5.31 4.94
C VAL A 75 -5.93 -4.56 6.12
N LEU A 76 -6.87 -3.65 5.83
CA LEU A 76 -7.56 -2.88 6.86
C LEU A 76 -8.37 -3.79 7.79
N GLU A 77 -9.10 -4.75 7.23
CA GLU A 77 -9.88 -5.71 8.00
C GLU A 77 -8.99 -6.53 8.93
N TYR A 78 -7.90 -7.06 8.39
CA TYR A 78 -6.93 -7.82 9.18
C TYR A 78 -6.35 -6.95 10.31
N ALA A 79 -5.88 -5.76 9.98
CA ALA A 79 -5.27 -4.86 10.95
C ALA A 79 -6.23 -4.50 12.08
N ALA A 80 -7.52 -4.31 11.76
CA ALA A 80 -8.54 -4.00 12.76
C ALA A 80 -8.78 -5.14 13.74
N THR A 81 -8.43 -6.38 13.38
CA THR A 81 -8.56 -7.54 14.29
C THR A 81 -7.45 -7.59 15.33
N ILE A 82 -6.31 -6.94 15.09
CA ILE A 82 -5.15 -7.04 15.98
C ILE A 82 -4.90 -5.77 16.81
N GLY A 83 -5.58 -4.66 16.48
CA GLY A 83 -5.43 -3.41 17.23
C GLY A 83 -6.34 -2.33 16.73
N GLU A 84 -6.15 -1.13 17.28
CA GLU A 84 -6.88 0.06 16.85
C GLU A 84 -6.18 0.66 15.63
N ILE A 85 -6.90 0.81 14.53
CA ILE A 85 -6.34 1.38 13.31
C ILE A 85 -6.71 2.85 13.17
N TYR A 86 -5.75 3.66 12.72
CA TYR A 86 -5.95 5.09 12.50
C TYR A 86 -4.92 5.63 11.51
N ASP A 87 -5.02 6.92 11.17
CA ASP A 87 -4.20 7.55 10.12
C ASP A 87 -4.28 6.72 8.83
N ILE A 88 -5.49 6.32 8.49
CA ILE A 88 -5.76 5.46 7.34
C ILE A 88 -5.76 6.29 6.07
N VAL A 89 -4.88 5.96 5.14
CA VAL A 89 -4.81 6.61 3.83
C VAL A 89 -4.83 5.52 2.76
N VAL A 90 -5.77 5.63 1.83
CA VAL A 90 -5.84 4.77 0.65
C VAL A 90 -5.92 5.68 -0.56
N GLU A 91 -4.90 5.64 -1.39
CA GLU A 91 -4.83 6.46 -2.59
C GLU A 91 -4.73 5.61 -3.83
N ASN A 92 -5.45 6.02 -4.87
CA ASN A 92 -5.43 5.34 -6.17
C ASN A 92 -4.31 5.93 -7.01
N MET A 93 -3.18 5.25 -7.08
CA MET A 93 -1.99 5.70 -7.80
C MET A 93 -2.22 5.78 -9.31
N GLU A 94 -3.10 4.96 -9.83
CA GLU A 94 -3.46 4.95 -11.24
C GLU A 94 -4.15 6.27 -11.64
N ARG A 95 -5.05 6.77 -10.79
CA ARG A 95 -5.69 8.07 -11.00
C ARG A 95 -4.69 9.21 -10.83
N GLN A 96 -3.81 9.11 -9.86
CA GLN A 96 -2.77 10.12 -9.62
C GLN A 96 -1.84 10.25 -10.83
N GLU A 97 -1.49 9.15 -11.47
CA GLU A 97 -0.69 9.15 -12.69
C GLU A 97 -1.38 9.85 -13.85
N GLN A 98 -2.70 9.91 -13.83
CA GLN A 98 -3.49 10.61 -14.83
C GLN A 98 -3.71 12.08 -14.49
N GLY A 99 -3.12 12.57 -13.41
CA GLY A 99 -3.31 13.94 -12.92
C GLY A 99 -4.64 14.13 -12.21
N LEU A 100 -5.30 13.03 -11.84
CA LEU A 100 -6.56 13.06 -11.12
C LEU A 100 -6.35 12.85 -9.64
N LYS A 101 -7.34 13.22 -8.85
CA LYS A 101 -7.29 13.01 -7.41
C LYS A 101 -7.35 11.51 -7.11
N GLY A 102 -6.40 11.04 -6.31
CA GLY A 102 -6.36 9.65 -5.81
C GLY A 102 -7.25 9.46 -4.58
#